data_a56fd84f91d3e7542f5350190f73d3df
#
_entry.id   a56fd84f91d3e7542f5350190f73d3df
#
_cell.length_a   1.000
_cell.length_b   1.000
_cell.length_c   1.000
_cell.angle_alpha   90.00
_cell.angle_beta   90.00
_cell.angle_gamma   90.00
#
_symmetry.space_group_name_H-M   'P 1'
#
loop_
_entity.id
_entity.type
_entity.pdbx_description
1 polymer ?
#
loop_
_entity_poly.entity_id
_entity_poly.type
_entity_poly.pdbx_seq_one_letter_code
_entity_poly.pdbx_strand_id
1 'polypeptide(L)'
;EFVLIEGLDGISLNDTTSEVSAAIAAQLNARVIIVAEYHPSVSEHALTDASQLFGPSLLGIILNKVWRNRNHLVANHVVPAIEKEGSRVLGVIPEDRRMLAPSVSDVATHLSGTFLENNSKTEQPVDYIMTGGWYLDQGAYVLSRRNYKAVVVRGDRPDLQMAALTTSTSCLILTEGQHPIQYVTYHAEQEEIPILLTQDSTLTTMDRLNTLRNHVTVHNDWKISRFVELIESYCSLSPILP
;
A
#
# COMPACT_ATOMS: atom_id res chain seq x y z
N GLU A 1 -3.96 -9.31 -29.61
CA GLU A 1 -4.78 -8.65 -28.58
C GLU A 1 -4.70 -9.48 -27.31
N PHE A 2 -4.43 -8.85 -26.16
CA PHE A 2 -4.26 -9.50 -24.87
C PHE A 2 -5.39 -9.06 -23.96
N VAL A 3 -6.07 -10.00 -23.31
CA VAL A 3 -7.16 -9.73 -22.36
C VAL A 3 -6.77 -10.31 -21.00
N LEU A 4 -6.76 -9.49 -19.97
CA LEU A 4 -6.58 -9.91 -18.60
C LEU A 4 -7.94 -9.97 -17.90
N ILE A 5 -8.24 -11.11 -17.30
CA ILE A 5 -9.50 -11.32 -16.57
C ILE A 5 -9.16 -11.56 -15.10
N GLU A 6 -9.72 -10.73 -14.22
CA GLU A 6 -9.65 -10.98 -12.78
C GLU A 6 -10.58 -12.14 -12.42
N GLY A 7 -10.04 -13.12 -11.73
CA GLY A 7 -10.79 -14.27 -11.21
C GLY A 7 -11.60 -13.91 -9.97
N LEU A 8 -12.44 -14.83 -9.53
CA LEU A 8 -13.17 -14.69 -8.28
C LEU A 8 -12.21 -14.85 -7.09
N ASP A 9 -12.41 -14.04 -6.05
CA ASP A 9 -11.62 -14.09 -4.83
C ASP A 9 -11.79 -15.40 -4.06
N GLY A 10 -10.68 -15.85 -3.44
CA GLY A 10 -10.68 -17.01 -2.56
C GLY A 10 -10.55 -18.35 -3.30
N ILE A 11 -9.32 -18.79 -3.53
CA ILE A 11 -9.07 -20.13 -4.07
C ILE A 11 -8.94 -21.11 -2.89
N SER A 12 -9.95 -21.96 -2.73
CA SER A 12 -9.96 -23.09 -1.82
C SER A 12 -10.52 -24.32 -2.50
N LEU A 13 -9.94 -25.48 -2.28
CA LEU A 13 -10.36 -26.76 -2.90
C LEU A 13 -11.81 -27.15 -2.65
N ASN A 14 -12.43 -26.61 -1.61
CA ASN A 14 -13.80 -26.95 -1.23
C ASN A 14 -14.78 -25.79 -1.46
N ASP A 15 -14.39 -24.81 -2.24
CA ASP A 15 -15.21 -23.63 -2.51
C ASP A 15 -15.75 -23.67 -3.94
N THR A 16 -17.04 -23.51 -4.08
CA THR A 16 -17.74 -23.40 -5.39
C THR A 16 -17.19 -22.29 -6.27
N THR A 17 -16.60 -21.25 -5.68
CA THR A 17 -15.95 -20.15 -6.42
C THR A 17 -14.73 -20.61 -7.21
N SER A 18 -13.95 -21.53 -6.66
CA SER A 18 -12.77 -22.11 -7.32
C SER A 18 -13.15 -22.99 -8.51
N GLU A 19 -14.19 -23.83 -8.35
CA GLU A 19 -14.70 -24.67 -9.43
C GLU A 19 -15.29 -23.82 -10.57
N VAL A 20 -16.01 -22.76 -10.24
CA VAL A 20 -16.57 -21.81 -11.23
C VAL A 20 -15.43 -21.10 -11.98
N SER A 21 -14.38 -20.64 -11.28
CA SER A 21 -13.23 -20.00 -11.90
C SER A 21 -12.50 -20.96 -12.85
N ALA A 22 -12.34 -22.23 -12.48
CA ALA A 22 -11.73 -23.25 -13.34
C ALA A 22 -12.61 -23.55 -14.58
N ALA A 23 -13.93 -23.64 -14.41
CA ALA A 23 -14.86 -23.87 -15.52
C ALA A 23 -14.85 -22.69 -16.52
N ILE A 24 -14.82 -21.44 -16.02
CA ILE A 24 -14.71 -20.23 -16.86
C ILE A 24 -13.38 -20.24 -17.63
N ALA A 25 -12.27 -20.49 -16.95
CA ALA A 25 -10.96 -20.55 -17.59
C ALA A 25 -10.91 -21.61 -18.70
N ALA A 26 -11.49 -22.79 -18.46
CA ALA A 26 -11.54 -23.87 -19.44
C ALA A 26 -12.42 -23.49 -20.65
N GLN A 27 -13.58 -22.88 -20.46
CA GLN A 27 -14.45 -22.43 -21.55
C GLN A 27 -13.83 -21.34 -22.41
N LEU A 28 -13.07 -20.43 -21.79
CA LEU A 28 -12.39 -19.35 -22.48
C LEU A 28 -11.03 -19.78 -23.07
N ASN A 29 -10.62 -21.01 -22.85
CA ASN A 29 -9.27 -21.49 -23.15
C ASN A 29 -8.19 -20.52 -22.61
N ALA A 30 -8.44 -19.97 -21.42
CA ALA A 30 -7.59 -18.97 -20.80
C ALA A 30 -6.40 -19.61 -20.07
N ARG A 31 -5.27 -18.90 -20.06
CA ARG A 31 -4.13 -19.24 -19.21
C ARG A 31 -4.36 -18.66 -17.82
N VAL A 32 -4.02 -19.41 -16.79
CA VAL A 32 -4.31 -19.04 -15.40
C VAL A 32 -3.03 -18.76 -14.64
N ILE A 33 -3.01 -17.71 -13.85
CA ILE A 33 -1.97 -17.41 -12.87
C ILE A 33 -2.64 -17.34 -11.50
N ILE A 34 -2.16 -18.11 -10.55
CA ILE A 34 -2.59 -18.01 -9.16
C ILE A 34 -1.72 -16.96 -8.46
N VAL A 35 -2.35 -15.93 -7.88
CA VAL A 35 -1.67 -14.96 -7.02
C VAL A 35 -2.07 -15.26 -5.58
N ALA A 36 -1.13 -15.77 -4.80
CA ALA A 36 -1.36 -16.16 -3.42
C ALA A 36 -0.67 -15.18 -2.45
N GLU A 37 -1.40 -14.65 -1.48
CA GLU A 37 -0.81 -13.92 -0.37
C GLU A 37 -0.04 -14.90 0.53
N TYR A 38 1.23 -14.60 0.77
CA TYR A 38 2.05 -15.44 1.66
C TYR A 38 1.64 -15.23 3.12
N HIS A 39 1.25 -16.32 3.77
CA HIS A 39 1.07 -16.38 5.21
C HIS A 39 1.70 -17.67 5.74
N PRO A 40 2.37 -17.66 6.91
CA PRO A 40 3.02 -18.86 7.46
C PRO A 40 2.10 -20.06 7.71
N SER A 41 0.79 -19.83 7.80
CA SER A 41 -0.23 -20.88 7.95
C SER A 41 -0.76 -21.43 6.63
N VAL A 42 -0.43 -20.80 5.50
CA VAL A 42 -0.79 -21.34 4.17
C VAL A 42 0.12 -22.53 3.91
N SER A 43 -0.44 -23.71 3.92
CA SER A 43 0.30 -24.93 3.61
C SER A 43 0.65 -24.95 2.12
N GLU A 44 1.85 -25.42 1.81
CA GLU A 44 2.31 -25.66 0.44
C GLU A 44 1.33 -26.58 -0.30
N HIS A 45 0.75 -27.56 0.40
CA HIS A 45 -0.26 -28.47 -0.16
C HIS A 45 -1.53 -27.73 -0.61
N ALA A 46 -1.99 -26.71 0.12
CA ALA A 46 -3.19 -25.97 -0.30
C ALA A 46 -2.98 -25.22 -1.65
N LEU A 47 -1.76 -24.73 -1.90
CA LEU A 47 -1.42 -24.10 -3.18
C LEU A 47 -1.31 -25.12 -4.30
N THR A 48 -0.78 -26.30 -4.02
CA THR A 48 -0.65 -27.39 -4.98
C THR A 48 -2.00 -27.98 -5.33
N ASP A 49 -2.85 -28.19 -4.36
CA ASP A 49 -4.20 -28.65 -4.57
C ASP A 49 -5.02 -27.66 -5.43
N ALA A 50 -4.89 -26.36 -5.16
CA ALA A 50 -5.49 -25.32 -5.99
C ALA A 50 -4.93 -25.37 -7.44
N SER A 51 -3.64 -25.71 -7.59
CA SER A 51 -3.02 -25.86 -8.90
C SER A 51 -3.61 -27.01 -9.72
N GLN A 52 -3.94 -28.13 -9.08
CA GLN A 52 -4.54 -29.29 -9.74
C GLN A 52 -5.90 -28.97 -10.36
N LEU A 53 -6.64 -28.05 -9.76
CA LEU A 53 -7.97 -27.64 -10.26
C LEU A 53 -7.89 -27.03 -11.67
N PHE A 54 -6.83 -26.26 -11.97
CA PHE A 54 -6.65 -25.60 -13.25
C PHE A 54 -5.87 -26.47 -14.27
N GLY A 55 -5.20 -27.49 -13.81
CA GLY A 55 -4.47 -28.45 -14.65
C GLY A 55 -3.54 -27.78 -15.70
N PRO A 56 -3.64 -28.16 -16.99
CA PRO A 56 -2.76 -27.62 -18.04
C PRO A 56 -2.93 -26.13 -18.33
N SER A 57 -4.05 -25.54 -17.89
CA SER A 57 -4.29 -24.10 -18.05
C SER A 57 -3.46 -23.25 -17.10
N LEU A 58 -2.94 -23.84 -16.02
CA LEU A 58 -2.13 -23.11 -15.05
C LEU A 58 -0.74 -22.78 -15.63
N LEU A 59 -0.40 -21.50 -15.68
CA LEU A 59 0.96 -21.02 -16.02
C LEU A 59 1.90 -21.13 -14.83
N GLY A 60 1.37 -20.88 -13.64
CA GLY A 60 2.12 -20.94 -12.39
C GLY A 60 1.56 -20.07 -11.28
N ILE A 61 2.32 -19.96 -10.21
CA ILE A 61 1.94 -19.30 -8.96
C ILE A 61 2.85 -18.10 -8.72
N ILE A 62 2.28 -16.98 -8.29
CA ILE A 62 3.01 -15.83 -7.75
C ILE A 62 2.73 -15.77 -6.25
N LEU A 63 3.78 -15.87 -5.43
CA LEU A 63 3.70 -15.64 -4.00
C LEU A 63 3.85 -14.14 -3.73
N ASN A 64 2.79 -13.52 -3.25
CA ASN A 64 2.73 -12.08 -3.01
C ASN A 64 2.83 -11.74 -1.51
N LYS A 65 3.24 -10.52 -1.18
CA LYS A 65 3.36 -9.98 0.19
C LYS A 65 4.26 -10.84 1.10
N VAL A 66 5.31 -11.42 0.56
CA VAL A 66 6.24 -12.23 1.36
C VAL A 66 7.00 -11.33 2.33
N TRP A 67 6.91 -11.64 3.62
CA TRP A 67 7.59 -10.85 4.66
C TRP A 67 9.10 -10.87 4.44
N ARG A 68 9.74 -9.72 4.54
CA ARG A 68 11.20 -9.57 4.26
C ARG A 68 12.07 -10.54 5.06
N ASN A 69 11.71 -10.79 6.34
CA ASN A 69 12.42 -11.75 7.19
C ASN A 69 12.16 -13.21 6.82
N ARG A 70 11.22 -13.48 5.92
CA ARG A 70 10.88 -14.83 5.44
C ARG A 70 11.36 -15.11 4.01
N ASN A 71 11.90 -14.12 3.30
CA ASN A 71 12.33 -14.29 1.91
C ASN A 71 13.27 -15.49 1.74
N HIS A 72 14.27 -15.65 2.61
CA HIS A 72 15.20 -16.78 2.54
C HIS A 72 14.52 -18.13 2.75
N LEU A 73 13.59 -18.21 3.70
CA LEU A 73 12.83 -19.43 3.96
C LEU A 73 11.92 -19.77 2.78
N VAL A 74 11.22 -18.78 2.22
CA VAL A 74 10.35 -18.99 1.06
C VAL A 74 11.15 -19.46 -0.14
N ALA A 75 12.27 -18.80 -0.45
CA ALA A 75 13.11 -19.17 -1.61
C ALA A 75 13.75 -20.55 -1.51
N ASN A 76 14.14 -20.98 -0.30
CA ASN A 76 14.90 -22.24 -0.13
C ASN A 76 14.05 -23.44 0.29
N HIS A 77 12.82 -23.22 0.78
CA HIS A 77 11.96 -24.31 1.24
C HIS A 77 10.59 -24.31 0.57
N VAL A 78 9.88 -23.18 0.56
CA VAL A 78 8.49 -23.12 0.05
C VAL A 78 8.46 -23.28 -1.46
N VAL A 79 9.27 -22.50 -2.18
CA VAL A 79 9.36 -22.57 -3.65
C VAL A 79 9.74 -23.97 -4.12
N PRO A 80 10.84 -24.60 -3.64
CA PRO A 80 11.19 -25.95 -4.04
C PRO A 80 10.14 -27.02 -3.70
N ALA A 81 9.40 -26.85 -2.61
CA ALA A 81 8.32 -27.76 -2.24
C ALA A 81 7.16 -27.68 -3.24
N ILE A 82 6.73 -26.48 -3.61
CA ILE A 82 5.69 -26.26 -4.64
C ILE A 82 6.12 -26.82 -6.00
N GLU A 83 7.37 -26.58 -6.39
CA GLU A 83 7.91 -27.05 -7.68
C GLU A 83 8.07 -28.57 -7.74
N LYS A 84 8.40 -29.20 -6.61
CA LYS A 84 8.50 -30.68 -6.50
C LYS A 84 7.15 -31.35 -6.74
N GLU A 85 6.06 -30.70 -6.40
CA GLU A 85 4.70 -31.19 -6.63
C GLU A 85 4.16 -30.85 -8.04
N GLY A 86 5.00 -30.26 -8.91
CA GLY A 86 4.71 -30.04 -10.33
C GLY A 86 4.13 -28.68 -10.68
N SER A 87 3.99 -27.77 -9.70
CA SER A 87 3.55 -26.40 -9.97
C SER A 87 4.74 -25.46 -10.13
N ARG A 88 4.69 -24.58 -11.12
CA ARG A 88 5.75 -23.59 -11.37
C ARG A 88 5.53 -22.34 -10.52
N VAL A 89 6.58 -21.84 -9.85
CA VAL A 89 6.56 -20.53 -9.20
C VAL A 89 7.07 -19.47 -10.17
N LEU A 90 6.21 -18.52 -10.55
CA LEU A 90 6.53 -17.44 -11.48
C LEU A 90 7.21 -16.26 -10.79
N GLY A 91 6.98 -16.09 -9.49
CA GLY A 91 7.58 -15.00 -8.75
C GLY A 91 7.32 -15.07 -7.25
N VAL A 92 8.20 -14.36 -6.50
CA VAL A 92 8.11 -14.17 -5.05
C VAL A 92 8.24 -12.69 -4.77
N ILE A 93 7.09 -12.01 -4.61
CA ILE A 93 7.03 -10.56 -4.41
C ILE A 93 7.10 -10.26 -2.92
N PRO A 94 8.11 -9.52 -2.44
CA PRO A 94 8.21 -9.15 -1.05
C PRO A 94 7.13 -8.13 -0.67
N GLU A 95 6.74 -8.12 0.61
CA GLU A 95 5.91 -7.06 1.17
C GLU A 95 6.58 -5.70 0.99
N ASP A 96 5.88 -4.77 0.37
CA ASP A 96 6.33 -3.39 0.21
C ASP A 96 5.40 -2.44 0.98
N ARG A 97 5.96 -1.78 2.01
CA ARG A 97 5.19 -0.87 2.87
C ARG A 97 4.61 0.32 2.09
N ARG A 98 5.27 0.75 1.03
CA ARG A 98 4.78 1.84 0.18
C ARG A 98 3.47 1.49 -0.50
N MET A 99 3.28 0.24 -0.88
CA MET A 99 2.01 -0.22 -1.46
C MET A 99 0.83 -0.07 -0.49
N LEU A 100 1.10 -0.07 0.83
CA LEU A 100 0.12 0.13 1.90
C LEU A 100 0.01 1.58 2.37
N ALA A 101 0.85 2.48 1.85
CA ALA A 101 0.81 3.88 2.23
C ALA A 101 -0.44 4.56 1.65
N PRO A 102 -1.21 5.32 2.44
CA PRO A 102 -2.26 6.19 1.91
C PRO A 102 -1.64 7.36 1.13
N SER A 103 -2.40 7.93 0.22
CA SER A 103 -2.10 9.25 -0.34
C SER A 103 -2.56 10.36 0.61
N VAL A 104 -2.12 11.58 0.37
CA VAL A 104 -2.66 12.77 1.06
C VAL A 104 -4.15 12.93 0.79
N SER A 105 -4.62 12.57 -0.41
CA SER A 105 -6.03 12.54 -0.78
C SER A 105 -6.83 11.52 0.05
N ASP A 106 -6.28 10.31 0.24
CA ASP A 106 -6.89 9.29 1.12
C ASP A 106 -7.03 9.81 2.57
N VAL A 107 -5.97 10.48 3.08
CA VAL A 107 -5.98 11.11 4.41
C VAL A 107 -7.09 12.15 4.52
N ALA A 108 -7.20 13.04 3.54
CA ALA A 108 -8.21 14.10 3.53
C ALA A 108 -9.63 13.53 3.52
N THR A 109 -9.87 12.54 2.67
CA THR A 109 -11.18 11.86 2.56
C THR A 109 -11.54 11.16 3.88
N HIS A 110 -10.59 10.42 4.46
CA HIS A 110 -10.83 9.66 5.70
C HIS A 110 -11.11 10.55 6.90
N LEU A 111 -10.42 11.70 7.01
CA LEU A 111 -10.64 12.68 8.06
C LEU A 111 -11.85 13.60 7.78
N SER A 112 -12.44 13.56 6.59
CA SER A 112 -13.39 14.56 6.10
C SER A 112 -12.85 15.98 6.25
N GLY A 113 -11.54 16.11 6.00
CA GLY A 113 -10.80 17.35 6.16
C GLY A 113 -10.89 18.24 4.93
N THR A 114 -10.66 19.53 5.11
CA THR A 114 -10.67 20.53 4.04
C THR A 114 -9.26 21.02 3.80
N PHE A 115 -8.83 21.01 2.54
CA PHE A 115 -7.57 21.65 2.16
C PHE A 115 -7.72 23.19 2.25
N LEU A 116 -6.72 23.86 2.81
CA LEU A 116 -6.78 25.32 2.97
C LEU A 116 -6.43 26.06 1.70
N GLU A 117 -5.43 25.59 0.97
CA GLU A 117 -4.98 26.19 -0.29
C GLU A 117 -4.30 25.12 -1.17
N ASN A 118 -3.76 25.50 -2.29
CA ASN A 118 -3.15 24.77 -3.40
C ASN A 118 -2.89 23.26 -3.19
N ASN A 119 -3.65 22.42 -3.90
CA ASN A 119 -3.69 20.98 -3.74
C ASN A 119 -2.84 20.24 -4.80
N SER A 120 -1.68 20.76 -5.17
CA SER A 120 -0.88 20.22 -6.26
C SER A 120 -0.27 18.83 -5.99
N LYS A 121 -0.08 18.46 -4.72
CA LYS A 121 0.60 17.22 -4.30
C LYS A 121 -0.28 16.27 -3.46
N THR A 122 -1.58 16.22 -3.74
CA THR A 122 -2.52 15.38 -2.97
C THR A 122 -2.31 13.88 -3.18
N GLU A 123 -1.66 13.48 -4.27
CA GLU A 123 -1.35 12.08 -4.56
C GLU A 123 -0.03 11.58 -3.95
N GLN A 124 0.70 12.44 -3.22
CA GLN A 124 1.93 12.01 -2.54
C GLN A 124 1.65 10.94 -1.47
N PRO A 125 2.59 9.97 -1.31
CA PRO A 125 2.45 8.95 -0.27
C PRO A 125 2.63 9.54 1.13
N VAL A 126 1.92 8.95 2.09
CA VAL A 126 2.06 9.19 3.52
C VAL A 126 2.58 7.90 4.17
N ASP A 127 3.90 7.75 4.26
CA ASP A 127 4.53 6.56 4.82
C ASP A 127 4.42 6.52 6.35
N TYR A 128 4.36 7.70 6.98
CA TYR A 128 4.33 7.86 8.44
C TYR A 128 3.34 8.92 8.86
N ILE A 129 2.76 8.74 10.04
CA ILE A 129 1.97 9.75 10.73
C ILE A 129 2.72 10.14 12.00
N MET A 130 2.95 11.43 12.19
CA MET A 130 3.62 11.97 13.36
C MET A 130 2.78 13.08 13.99
N THR A 131 2.85 13.20 15.31
CA THR A 131 2.22 14.33 16.03
C THR A 131 3.26 15.35 16.44
N GLY A 132 2.98 16.61 16.19
CA GLY A 132 3.75 17.74 16.74
C GLY A 132 3.10 18.20 18.06
N GLY A 133 3.62 17.76 19.20
CA GLY A 133 2.99 18.15 20.47
C GLY A 133 3.91 18.22 21.69
N TRP A 134 5.02 17.56 21.63
CA TRP A 134 5.81 17.28 22.84
C TRP A 134 7.13 18.06 22.98
N TYR A 135 7.58 18.80 21.95
CA TYR A 135 8.92 19.37 21.94
C TYR A 135 8.91 20.86 21.63
N LEU A 136 9.51 21.65 22.52
CA LEU A 136 9.64 23.10 22.35
C LEU A 136 10.81 23.48 21.40
N ASP A 137 11.97 22.79 21.48
CA ASP A 137 13.18 23.24 20.80
C ASP A 137 13.76 22.27 19.75
N GLN A 138 13.20 21.07 19.57
CA GLN A 138 13.74 20.07 18.68
C GLN A 138 12.73 19.46 17.70
N GLY A 139 11.65 20.18 17.41
CA GLY A 139 10.60 19.68 16.51
C GLY A 139 11.16 19.26 15.16
N ALA A 140 11.98 20.08 14.52
CA ALA A 140 12.60 19.78 13.24
C ALA A 140 13.51 18.54 13.30
N TYR A 141 14.30 18.37 14.36
CA TYR A 141 15.17 17.20 14.53
C TYR A 141 14.37 15.89 14.65
N VAL A 142 13.29 15.88 15.41
CA VAL A 142 12.43 14.71 15.56
C VAL A 142 11.69 14.41 14.26
N LEU A 143 11.14 15.43 13.63
CA LEU A 143 10.40 15.31 12.38
C LEU A 143 11.29 14.92 11.19
N SER A 144 12.56 15.30 11.16
CA SER A 144 13.51 14.91 10.11
C SER A 144 13.85 13.42 10.08
N ARG A 145 13.54 12.67 11.14
CA ARG A 145 13.80 11.22 11.21
C ARG A 145 12.94 10.39 10.27
N ARG A 146 11.87 10.95 9.73
CA ARG A 146 10.93 10.28 8.83
C ARG A 146 10.66 11.15 7.61
N ASN A 147 10.75 10.54 6.43
CA ASN A 147 10.38 11.17 5.16
C ASN A 147 8.95 10.76 4.81
N TYR A 148 8.30 11.54 3.93
CA TYR A 148 6.94 11.26 3.45
C TYR A 148 5.94 11.05 4.57
N LYS A 149 5.89 11.99 5.50
CA LYS A 149 5.02 11.92 6.67
C LYS A 149 3.88 12.93 6.62
N ALA A 150 2.75 12.56 7.21
CA ALA A 150 1.74 13.52 7.65
C ALA A 150 2.08 13.96 9.08
N VAL A 151 2.03 15.27 9.33
CA VAL A 151 2.27 15.82 10.67
C VAL A 151 0.99 16.42 11.21
N VAL A 152 0.48 15.86 12.30
CA VAL A 152 -0.73 16.34 13.01
C VAL A 152 -0.30 17.35 14.07
N VAL A 153 -0.76 18.58 13.93
CA VAL A 153 -0.41 19.71 14.81
C VAL A 153 -1.64 20.57 15.07
N ARG A 154 -1.72 21.18 16.24
CA ARG A 154 -2.75 22.18 16.52
C ARG A 154 -2.50 23.46 15.71
N GLY A 155 -3.58 24.15 15.35
CA GLY A 155 -3.50 25.40 14.59
C GLY A 155 -2.81 26.54 15.33
N ASP A 156 -2.79 26.51 16.67
CA ASP A 156 -2.14 27.52 17.54
C ASP A 156 -0.63 27.27 17.80
N ARG A 157 0.00 26.33 17.04
CA ARG A 157 1.42 25.97 17.21
C ARG A 157 2.25 26.23 15.94
N PRO A 158 2.42 27.49 15.54
CA PRO A 158 3.19 27.86 14.34
C PRO A 158 4.65 27.40 14.40
N ASP A 159 5.25 27.28 15.59
CA ASP A 159 6.58 26.73 15.80
C ASP A 159 6.73 25.30 15.29
N LEU A 160 5.79 24.42 15.62
CA LEU A 160 5.78 23.04 15.17
C LEU A 160 5.33 22.89 13.71
N GLN A 161 4.44 23.74 13.26
CA GLN A 161 4.03 23.81 11.85
C GLN A 161 5.24 24.14 10.96
N MET A 162 6.02 25.17 11.34
CA MET A 162 7.25 25.54 10.63
C MET A 162 8.30 24.42 10.68
N ALA A 163 8.47 23.77 11.84
CA ALA A 163 9.38 22.63 11.95
C ALA A 163 8.96 21.47 11.02
N ALA A 164 7.66 21.26 10.81
CA ALA A 164 7.17 20.27 9.84
C ALA A 164 7.49 20.67 8.41
N LEU A 165 7.24 21.93 8.03
CA LEU A 165 7.45 22.45 6.68
C LEU A 165 8.94 22.46 6.26
N THR A 166 9.87 22.57 7.20
CA THR A 166 11.31 22.51 6.92
C THR A 166 11.87 21.08 6.79
N THR A 167 11.01 20.06 6.86
CA THR A 167 11.38 18.65 6.77
C THR A 167 10.58 17.95 5.67
N SER A 168 11.03 16.76 5.23
CA SER A 168 10.28 15.97 4.22
C SER A 168 8.89 15.58 4.72
N THR A 169 7.91 16.46 4.53
CA THR A 169 6.52 16.33 4.96
C THR A 169 5.61 16.23 3.74
N SER A 170 4.73 15.20 3.69
CA SER A 170 3.74 15.03 2.63
C SER A 170 2.50 15.92 2.83
N CYS A 171 2.05 16.10 4.07
CA CYS A 171 1.00 17.05 4.40
C CYS A 171 1.08 17.48 5.86
N LEU A 172 0.56 18.68 6.13
CA LEU A 172 0.35 19.22 7.47
C LEU A 172 -1.14 19.11 7.81
N ILE A 173 -1.48 18.47 8.93
CA ILE A 173 -2.86 18.31 9.39
C ILE A 173 -3.07 19.19 10.61
N LEU A 174 -3.91 20.22 10.46
CA LEU A 174 -4.27 21.13 11.54
C LEU A 174 -5.58 20.70 12.20
N THR A 175 -5.56 20.60 13.50
CA THR A 175 -6.69 20.11 14.31
C THR A 175 -7.49 21.24 14.94
N GLU A 176 -8.68 20.91 15.49
CA GLU A 176 -9.56 21.83 16.22
C GLU A 176 -10.12 22.99 15.37
N GLY A 177 -10.13 22.86 14.04
CA GLY A 177 -10.63 23.89 13.14
C GLY A 177 -9.84 25.20 13.15
N GLN A 178 -8.63 25.20 13.73
CA GLN A 178 -7.83 26.41 13.87
C GLN A 178 -6.94 26.63 12.65
N HIS A 179 -7.11 27.78 12.01
CA HIS A 179 -6.29 28.16 10.85
C HIS A 179 -4.87 28.55 11.27
N PRO A 180 -3.88 28.27 10.43
CA PRO A 180 -2.50 28.70 10.65
C PRO A 180 -2.37 30.21 10.47
N ILE A 181 -1.27 30.79 10.96
CA ILE A 181 -0.92 32.18 10.66
C ILE A 181 -0.43 32.28 9.21
N GLN A 182 -0.58 33.47 8.60
CA GLN A 182 -0.26 33.74 7.20
C GLN A 182 1.19 33.33 6.82
N TYR A 183 2.14 33.47 7.75
CA TYR A 183 3.53 33.06 7.54
C TYR A 183 3.68 31.56 7.28
N VAL A 184 2.92 30.73 7.99
CA VAL A 184 2.91 29.27 7.80
C VAL A 184 2.28 28.92 6.45
N THR A 185 1.15 29.53 6.10
CA THR A 185 0.49 29.32 4.80
C THR A 185 1.43 29.64 3.65
N TYR A 186 2.10 30.81 3.71
CA TYR A 186 3.06 31.21 2.70
C TYR A 186 4.20 30.19 2.52
N HIS A 187 4.79 29.69 3.61
CA HIS A 187 5.84 28.67 3.54
C HIS A 187 5.34 27.33 3.01
N ALA A 188 4.13 26.92 3.41
CA ALA A 188 3.53 25.69 2.89
C ALA A 188 3.32 25.74 1.35
N GLU A 189 2.93 26.90 0.82
CA GLU A 189 2.82 27.14 -0.61
C GLU A 189 4.17 27.06 -1.31
N GLN A 190 5.22 27.69 -0.75
CA GLN A 190 6.57 27.66 -1.33
C GLN A 190 7.15 26.25 -1.42
N GLU A 191 6.90 25.43 -0.39
CA GLU A 191 7.35 24.04 -0.33
C GLU A 191 6.35 23.05 -0.99
N GLU A 192 5.23 23.59 -1.50
CA GLU A 192 4.14 22.82 -2.10
C GLU A 192 3.62 21.71 -1.16
N ILE A 193 3.58 21.97 0.16
CA ILE A 193 3.07 21.05 1.17
C ILE A 193 1.60 21.36 1.43
N PRO A 194 0.67 20.42 1.13
CA PRO A 194 -0.75 20.61 1.41
C PRO A 194 -1.02 20.78 2.90
N ILE A 195 -1.86 21.74 3.26
CA ILE A 195 -2.41 21.91 4.62
C ILE A 195 -3.85 21.41 4.64
N LEU A 196 -4.11 20.43 5.48
CA LEU A 196 -5.42 19.85 5.72
C LEU A 196 -5.97 20.35 7.08
N LEU A 197 -7.16 20.91 7.07
CA LEU A 197 -7.86 21.36 8.29
C LEU A 197 -8.92 20.32 8.67
N THR A 198 -8.93 19.89 9.94
CA THR A 198 -10.00 19.08 10.53
C THR A 198 -10.58 19.75 11.77
N GLN A 199 -11.88 19.55 12.02
CA GLN A 199 -12.58 20.05 13.22
C GLN A 199 -12.28 19.17 14.45
N ASP A 200 -11.78 17.95 14.23
CA ASP A 200 -11.50 17.01 15.30
C ASP A 200 -10.34 17.47 16.19
N SER A 201 -10.35 17.03 17.44
CA SER A 201 -9.20 17.18 18.34
C SER A 201 -8.00 16.37 17.83
N THR A 202 -6.80 16.71 18.30
CA THR A 202 -5.59 15.95 17.95
C THR A 202 -5.73 14.45 18.27
N LEU A 203 -6.31 14.11 19.42
CA LEU A 203 -6.52 12.72 19.82
C LEU A 203 -7.49 12.00 18.88
N THR A 204 -8.65 12.59 18.62
CA THR A 204 -9.65 12.02 17.70
C THR A 204 -9.08 11.86 16.29
N THR A 205 -8.32 12.83 15.81
CA THR A 205 -7.65 12.78 14.52
C THR A 205 -6.69 11.60 14.44
N MET A 206 -5.88 11.38 15.47
CA MET A 206 -4.94 10.26 15.54
C MET A 206 -5.66 8.91 15.59
N ASP A 207 -6.75 8.79 16.36
CA ASP A 207 -7.55 7.57 16.45
C ASP A 207 -8.17 7.22 15.07
N ARG A 208 -8.70 8.21 14.36
CA ARG A 208 -9.17 8.01 12.98
C ARG A 208 -8.06 7.57 12.04
N LEU A 209 -6.91 8.23 12.08
CA LEU A 209 -5.77 7.89 11.24
C LEU A 209 -5.22 6.47 11.49
N ASN A 210 -5.39 5.91 12.68
CA ASN A 210 -5.02 4.51 12.96
C ASN A 210 -5.82 3.50 12.13
N THR A 211 -7.06 3.84 11.73
CA THR A 211 -7.92 2.98 10.91
C THR A 211 -7.75 3.21 9.42
N LEU A 212 -7.04 4.25 9.01
CA LEU A 212 -6.88 4.65 7.61
C LEU A 212 -6.33 3.54 6.72
N ARG A 213 -5.40 2.74 7.22
CA ARG A 213 -4.78 1.65 6.43
C ARG A 213 -5.77 0.61 5.91
N ASN A 214 -6.94 0.48 6.52
CA ASN A 214 -7.98 -0.44 6.09
C ASN A 214 -8.79 0.10 4.90
N HIS A 215 -8.59 1.37 4.53
CA HIS A 215 -9.33 2.08 3.50
C HIS A 215 -8.43 2.60 2.37
N VAL A 216 -7.18 2.14 2.32
CA VAL A 216 -6.21 2.59 1.31
C VAL A 216 -6.54 1.99 -0.05
N THR A 217 -6.63 2.83 -1.06
CA THR A 217 -6.82 2.41 -2.45
C THR A 217 -5.49 2.11 -3.13
N VAL A 218 -5.54 1.29 -4.19
CA VAL A 218 -4.35 0.94 -5.01
C VAL A 218 -4.29 1.73 -6.32
N HIS A 219 -5.24 2.61 -6.58
CA HIS A 219 -5.44 3.27 -7.88
C HIS A 219 -4.63 4.57 -8.06
N ASN A 220 -3.47 4.68 -7.45
CA ASN A 220 -2.60 5.84 -7.57
C ASN A 220 -1.45 5.55 -8.54
N ASP A 221 -1.11 6.48 -9.42
CA ASP A 221 -0.06 6.31 -10.45
C ASP A 221 1.29 5.86 -9.87
N TRP A 222 1.68 6.39 -8.71
CA TRP A 222 2.93 5.99 -8.07
C TRP A 222 2.89 4.56 -7.51
N LYS A 223 1.71 4.05 -7.09
CA LYS A 223 1.53 2.65 -6.69
C LYS A 223 1.59 1.73 -7.89
N ILE A 224 0.95 2.13 -8.98
CA ILE A 224 1.01 1.38 -10.24
C ILE A 224 2.46 1.28 -10.72
N SER A 225 3.20 2.39 -10.76
CA SER A 225 4.62 2.40 -11.13
C SER A 225 5.44 1.50 -10.20
N ARG A 226 5.21 1.60 -8.89
CA ARG A 226 5.91 0.75 -7.90
C ARG A 226 5.58 -0.73 -8.06
N PHE A 227 4.33 -1.06 -8.36
CA PHE A 227 3.92 -2.44 -8.60
C PHE A 227 4.58 -3.01 -9.86
N VAL A 228 4.68 -2.23 -10.93
CA VAL A 228 5.42 -2.61 -12.14
C VAL A 228 6.87 -2.95 -11.81
N GLU A 229 7.57 -2.07 -11.07
CA GLU A 229 8.95 -2.35 -10.61
C GLU A 229 9.08 -3.66 -9.82
N LEU A 230 8.10 -3.94 -8.94
CA LEU A 230 8.09 -5.17 -8.15
C LEU A 230 7.88 -6.40 -9.05
N ILE A 231 6.93 -6.34 -9.98
CA ILE A 231 6.68 -7.43 -10.93
C ILE A 231 7.94 -7.69 -11.77
N GLU A 232 8.53 -6.67 -12.37
CA GLU A 232 9.72 -6.80 -13.20
C GLU A 232 10.94 -7.36 -12.44
N SER A 233 11.07 -6.98 -11.16
CA SER A 233 12.20 -7.39 -10.33
C SER A 233 12.07 -8.80 -9.75
N TYR A 234 10.85 -9.28 -9.51
CA TYR A 234 10.60 -10.49 -8.73
C TYR A 234 9.82 -11.57 -9.46
N CYS A 235 9.31 -11.30 -10.68
CA CYS A 235 8.55 -12.28 -11.46
C CYS A 235 9.20 -12.56 -12.80
N SER A 236 9.10 -13.83 -13.25
CA SER A 236 9.45 -14.23 -14.59
C SER A 236 8.23 -14.02 -15.50
N LEU A 237 8.26 -12.98 -16.34
CA LEU A 237 7.15 -12.65 -17.24
C LEU A 237 7.19 -13.43 -18.57
N SER A 238 8.30 -14.07 -18.91
CA SER A 238 8.47 -14.80 -20.18
C SER A 238 7.42 -15.90 -20.44
N PRO A 239 6.84 -16.58 -19.43
CA PRO A 239 5.76 -17.54 -19.67
C PRO A 239 4.38 -16.89 -19.83
N ILE A 240 4.25 -15.62 -19.47
CA ILE A 240 2.98 -14.88 -19.43
C ILE A 240 2.80 -14.09 -20.73
N LEU A 241 3.87 -13.49 -21.20
CA LEU A 241 3.86 -12.68 -22.43
C LEU A 241 4.05 -13.60 -23.65
N PRO A 242 3.29 -13.37 -24.73
CA PRO A 242 3.40 -14.13 -25.96
C PRO A 242 4.73 -13.94 -26.66
#